data_3bb9a169ac96bf504dfd6152e568693a
#
_entry.id   3bb9a169ac96bf504dfd6152e568693a
#
_cell.length_a   1.000
_cell.length_b   1.000
_cell.length_c   1.000
_cell.angle_alpha   90.00
_cell.angle_beta   90.00
_cell.angle_gamma   90.00
#
_symmetry.space_group_name_H-M   'P 1'
#
loop_
_entity.id
_entity.type
_entity.pdbx_description
1 polymer ?
#
loop_
_entity_poly.entity_id
_entity_poly.type
_entity_poly.pdbx_seq_one_letter_code
_entity_poly.pdbx_strand_id
1 'polypeptide(L)'
;MKERNESLDCLKGIAILLVMFGHVQVHNHMTDPYLYDVIKSIQMPMFFLISGYLAGTGKKITNLEQYRKKIGRRAVAYLLPFFSWLVVQHMTYVPQALRTVLFQLDYGLWFLMALFLFTVLCYTAQLLEAVTEKEIAFWAVWLTGCCVILVSYLAGVTFLSPSILIIYLPYYTVAYFVGRHREFVETYAPASMQRWIAGLCAVVFLVMVVMLDLVTVTGIGMLGVQTA
;
A
#
# COMPACT_ATOMS: atom_id res chain seq x y z
N MET A 1 6.39 4.28 27.83
CA MET A 1 5.33 4.48 26.80
C MET A 1 6.05 4.94 25.54
N LYS A 2 5.74 4.36 24.36
CA LYS A 2 6.31 4.85 23.09
C LYS A 2 5.61 6.17 22.78
N GLU A 3 6.33 7.27 22.64
CA GLU A 3 5.74 8.54 22.24
C GLU A 3 4.93 8.35 20.96
N ARG A 4 3.73 8.86 20.96
CA ARG A 4 2.82 8.80 19.81
C ARG A 4 3.32 9.84 18.80
N ASN A 5 3.54 9.40 17.58
CA ASN A 5 3.98 10.30 16.50
C ASN A 5 2.77 11.00 15.88
N GLU A 6 2.50 12.21 16.34
CA GLU A 6 1.34 13.02 15.92
C GLU A 6 1.35 13.29 14.41
N SER A 7 2.53 13.50 13.81
CA SER A 7 2.66 13.72 12.37
C SER A 7 2.18 12.51 11.56
N LEU A 8 2.52 11.28 11.99
CA LEU A 8 2.05 10.06 11.33
C LEU A 8 0.54 9.85 11.49
N ASP A 9 -0.02 10.23 12.63
CA ASP A 9 -1.46 10.15 12.85
C ASP A 9 -2.21 11.20 12.02
N CYS A 10 -1.66 12.39 11.86
CA CYS A 10 -2.18 13.42 10.94
C CYS A 10 -2.17 12.93 9.49
N LEU A 11 -1.06 12.36 9.02
CA LEU A 11 -0.96 11.80 7.66
C LEU A 11 -1.98 10.69 7.40
N LYS A 12 -2.22 9.80 8.38
CA LYS A 12 -3.29 8.78 8.28
C LYS A 12 -4.67 9.42 8.16
N GLY A 13 -4.93 10.47 8.96
CA GLY A 13 -6.19 11.21 8.88
C GLY A 13 -6.40 11.82 7.50
N ILE A 14 -5.38 12.49 6.95
CA ILE A 14 -5.43 13.04 5.58
C ILE A 14 -5.69 11.94 4.56
N ALA A 15 -4.98 10.80 4.67
CA ALA A 15 -5.18 9.67 3.75
C ALA A 15 -6.61 9.15 3.78
N ILE A 16 -7.22 9.01 4.96
CA ILE A 16 -8.62 8.59 5.12
C ILE A 16 -9.58 9.61 4.49
N LEU A 17 -9.36 10.90 4.71
CA LEU A 17 -10.18 11.95 4.11
C LEU A 17 -10.12 11.92 2.58
N LEU A 18 -8.94 11.71 2.00
CA LEU A 18 -8.79 11.57 0.55
C LEU A 18 -9.53 10.35 0.02
N VAL A 19 -9.48 9.19 0.72
CA VAL A 19 -10.26 8.00 0.35
C VAL A 19 -11.76 8.28 0.39
N MET A 20 -12.24 8.91 1.46
CA MET A 20 -13.66 9.27 1.58
C MET A 20 -14.09 10.20 0.45
N PHE A 21 -13.28 11.21 0.14
CA PHE A 21 -13.56 12.16 -0.93
C PHE A 21 -13.60 11.48 -2.30
N GLY A 22 -12.65 10.57 -2.60
CA GLY A 22 -12.66 9.79 -3.83
C GLY A 22 -13.93 8.92 -3.97
N HIS A 23 -14.37 8.27 -2.88
CA HIS A 23 -15.59 7.49 -2.90
C HIS A 23 -16.85 8.36 -3.08
N VAL A 24 -16.91 9.54 -2.46
CA VAL A 24 -18.03 10.48 -2.62
C VAL A 24 -18.15 10.91 -4.09
N GLN A 25 -17.03 11.20 -4.76
CA GLN A 25 -17.05 11.55 -6.19
C GLN A 25 -17.62 10.42 -7.06
N VAL A 26 -17.17 9.18 -6.85
CA VAL A 26 -17.65 8.02 -7.62
C VAL A 26 -19.14 7.77 -7.39
N HIS A 27 -19.61 7.83 -6.14
CA HIS A 27 -21.01 7.56 -5.82
C HIS A 27 -21.98 8.64 -6.31
N ASN A 28 -21.54 9.89 -6.38
CA ASN A 28 -22.39 11.00 -6.83
C ASN A 28 -22.33 11.26 -8.35
N HIS A 29 -21.65 10.41 -9.11
CA HIS A 29 -21.42 10.59 -10.55
C HIS A 29 -20.83 11.98 -10.91
N MET A 30 -20.15 12.61 -9.96
CA MET A 30 -19.47 13.90 -10.10
C MET A 30 -17.98 13.70 -10.35
N THR A 31 -17.60 12.59 -10.96
CA THR A 31 -16.19 12.28 -11.22
C THR A 31 -15.65 13.23 -12.29
N ASP A 32 -14.86 14.20 -11.83
CA ASP A 32 -13.81 14.74 -12.65
C ASP A 32 -12.72 13.66 -12.75
N PRO A 33 -12.52 13.03 -13.92
CA PRO A 33 -11.60 11.91 -14.07
C PRO A 33 -10.18 12.28 -13.61
N TYR A 34 -9.76 13.51 -13.91
CA TYR A 34 -8.44 14.03 -13.56
C TYR A 34 -8.27 14.17 -12.04
N LEU A 35 -9.20 14.82 -11.36
CA LEU A 35 -9.14 15.00 -9.91
C LEU A 35 -9.18 13.65 -9.18
N TYR A 36 -9.99 12.71 -9.66
CA TYR A 36 -10.06 11.36 -9.10
C TYR A 36 -8.74 10.61 -9.24
N ASP A 37 -8.09 10.66 -10.41
CA ASP A 37 -6.82 10.00 -10.67
C ASP A 37 -5.68 10.60 -9.83
N VAL A 38 -5.65 11.93 -9.66
CA VAL A 38 -4.71 12.62 -8.76
C VAL A 38 -4.90 12.15 -7.32
N ILE A 39 -6.14 12.12 -6.83
CA ILE A 39 -6.43 11.66 -5.46
C ILE A 39 -5.98 10.22 -5.28
N LYS A 40 -6.34 9.33 -6.21
CA LYS A 40 -6.01 7.91 -6.18
C LYS A 40 -4.50 7.67 -6.21
N SER A 41 -3.76 8.48 -6.98
CA SER A 41 -2.30 8.39 -7.08
C SER A 41 -1.56 8.77 -5.78
N ILE A 42 -2.19 9.54 -4.89
CA ILE A 42 -1.62 9.96 -3.61
C ILE A 42 -2.08 9.05 -2.47
N GLN A 43 -3.41 8.86 -2.36
CA GLN A 43 -4.01 8.22 -1.18
C GLN A 43 -3.50 6.79 -0.95
N MET A 44 -3.46 5.96 -2.00
CA MET A 44 -3.07 4.56 -1.89
C MET A 44 -1.57 4.40 -1.57
N PRO A 45 -0.63 4.98 -2.34
CA PRO A 45 0.79 4.97 -1.98
C PRO A 45 1.06 5.45 -0.55
N MET A 46 0.38 6.50 -0.09
CA MET A 46 0.56 7.05 1.24
C MET A 46 0.19 6.04 2.34
N PHE A 47 -0.88 5.25 2.18
CA PHE A 47 -1.22 4.18 3.12
C PHE A 47 -0.14 3.11 3.19
N PHE A 48 0.41 2.70 2.04
CA PHE A 48 1.47 1.68 1.98
C PHE A 48 2.79 2.21 2.56
N LEU A 49 3.16 3.46 2.27
CA LEU A 49 4.33 4.12 2.85
C LEU A 49 4.23 4.20 4.39
N ILE A 50 3.12 4.70 4.93
CA ILE A 50 2.92 4.82 6.38
C ILE A 50 2.96 3.42 7.04
N SER A 51 2.32 2.44 6.44
CA SER A 51 2.25 1.09 6.99
C SER A 51 3.60 0.37 6.94
N GLY A 52 4.35 0.52 5.85
CA GLY A 52 5.72 0.02 5.72
C GLY A 52 6.65 0.65 6.75
N TYR A 53 6.64 1.97 6.88
CA TYR A 53 7.44 2.70 7.87
C TYR A 53 7.15 2.24 9.31
N LEU A 54 5.87 2.12 9.67
CA LEU A 54 5.47 1.63 11.00
C LEU A 54 5.87 0.17 11.24
N ALA A 55 5.87 -0.65 10.21
CA ALA A 55 6.37 -2.02 10.31
C ALA A 55 7.90 -2.05 10.52
N GLY A 56 8.64 -1.16 9.84
CA GLY A 56 10.10 -1.03 9.96
C GLY A 56 10.54 -0.46 11.31
N THR A 57 9.87 0.56 11.84
CA THR A 57 10.16 1.16 13.17
C THR A 57 9.64 0.34 14.34
N GLY A 58 8.83 -0.71 14.05
CA GLY A 58 8.25 -1.57 15.06
C GLY A 58 9.31 -2.45 15.76
N LYS A 59 8.97 -2.98 16.95
CA LYS A 59 9.83 -3.99 17.59
C LYS A 59 9.99 -5.19 16.66
N LYS A 60 11.25 -5.62 16.41
CA LYS A 60 11.55 -6.82 15.63
C LYS A 60 10.87 -8.05 16.24
N ILE A 61 10.58 -9.02 15.41
CA ILE A 61 10.08 -10.34 15.82
C ILE A 61 11.30 -11.19 16.16
N THR A 62 11.30 -11.76 17.38
CA THR A 62 12.44 -12.57 17.87
C THR A 62 12.06 -14.04 18.04
N ASN A 63 10.76 -14.36 18.09
CA ASN A 63 10.31 -15.74 18.27
C ASN A 63 8.90 -15.96 17.68
N LEU A 64 8.51 -17.23 17.59
CA LEU A 64 7.24 -17.67 17.00
C LEU A 64 6.02 -17.15 17.78
N GLU A 65 6.12 -17.02 19.10
CA GLU A 65 5.02 -16.52 19.92
C GLU A 65 4.71 -15.06 19.59
N GLN A 66 5.74 -14.22 19.50
CA GLN A 66 5.59 -12.81 19.10
C GLN A 66 5.04 -12.69 17.67
N TYR A 67 5.50 -13.55 16.76
CA TYR A 67 5.01 -13.62 15.39
C TYR A 67 3.50 -13.90 15.40
N ARG A 68 3.04 -14.98 16.04
CA ARG A 68 1.62 -15.34 16.14
C ARG A 68 0.78 -14.21 16.73
N LYS A 69 1.27 -13.60 17.82
CA LYS A 69 0.57 -12.50 18.49
C LYS A 69 0.46 -11.25 17.60
N LYS A 70 1.53 -10.91 16.88
CA LYS A 70 1.53 -9.75 15.96
C LYS A 70 0.66 -10.01 14.74
N ILE A 71 0.78 -11.17 14.10
CA ILE A 71 -0.04 -11.56 12.95
C ILE A 71 -1.52 -11.59 13.34
N GLY A 72 -1.88 -12.22 14.45
CA GLY A 72 -3.28 -12.26 14.93
C GLY A 72 -3.86 -10.86 15.13
N ARG A 73 -3.11 -9.94 15.74
CA ARG A 73 -3.54 -8.54 15.89
C ARG A 73 -3.73 -7.83 14.54
N ARG A 74 -2.85 -8.09 13.58
CA ARG A 74 -2.94 -7.51 12.23
C ARG A 74 -4.07 -8.13 11.41
N ALA A 75 -4.27 -9.46 11.56
CA ALA A 75 -5.41 -10.13 10.95
C ALA A 75 -6.74 -9.51 11.42
N VAL A 76 -6.92 -9.35 12.73
CA VAL A 76 -8.12 -8.68 13.26
C VAL A 76 -8.23 -7.25 12.75
N ALA A 77 -7.13 -6.48 12.74
CA ALA A 77 -7.16 -5.07 12.34
C ALA A 77 -7.44 -4.85 10.85
N TYR A 78 -7.03 -5.77 9.98
CA TYR A 78 -7.15 -5.62 8.53
C TYR A 78 -8.26 -6.50 7.93
N LEU A 79 -8.31 -7.78 8.31
CA LEU A 79 -9.25 -8.72 7.70
C LEU A 79 -10.67 -8.57 8.27
N LEU A 80 -10.82 -8.24 9.56
CA LEU A 80 -12.15 -8.05 10.13
C LEU A 80 -12.92 -6.91 9.43
N PRO A 81 -12.40 -5.68 9.28
CA PRO A 81 -13.10 -4.63 8.55
C PRO A 81 -13.26 -4.96 7.06
N PHE A 82 -12.29 -5.63 6.44
CA PHE A 82 -12.38 -6.08 5.06
C PHE A 82 -13.58 -7.01 4.83
N PHE A 83 -13.69 -8.09 5.61
CA PHE A 83 -14.80 -9.04 5.48
C PHE A 83 -16.13 -8.48 5.97
N SER A 84 -16.13 -7.66 7.03
CA SER A 84 -17.35 -7.00 7.51
C SER A 84 -17.93 -6.10 6.45
N TRP A 85 -17.10 -5.32 5.75
CA TRP A 85 -17.53 -4.46 4.65
C TRP A 85 -18.07 -5.26 3.49
N LEU A 86 -17.42 -6.37 3.12
CA LEU A 86 -17.88 -7.28 2.09
C LEU A 86 -19.28 -7.82 2.40
N VAL A 87 -19.53 -8.24 3.63
CA VAL A 87 -20.85 -8.73 4.07
C VAL A 87 -21.90 -7.63 4.02
N VAL A 88 -21.56 -6.41 4.46
CA VAL A 88 -22.48 -5.27 4.45
C VAL A 88 -22.87 -4.87 3.02
N GLN A 89 -21.91 -4.87 2.09
CA GLN A 89 -22.18 -4.52 0.69
C GLN A 89 -22.98 -5.59 -0.07
N HIS A 90 -22.85 -6.85 0.30
CA HIS A 90 -23.36 -7.98 -0.48
C HIS A 90 -24.22 -8.94 0.37
N MET A 91 -25.10 -8.41 1.21
CA MET A 91 -25.90 -9.19 2.17
C MET A 91 -26.56 -10.44 1.58
N THR A 92 -26.98 -10.41 0.31
CA THR A 92 -27.71 -11.50 -0.35
C THR A 92 -26.81 -12.48 -1.11
N TYR A 93 -25.58 -12.08 -1.48
CA TYR A 93 -24.71 -12.85 -2.36
C TYR A 93 -23.24 -12.94 -1.85
N VAL A 94 -23.05 -13.10 -0.53
CA VAL A 94 -21.73 -13.14 0.12
C VAL A 94 -20.76 -14.13 -0.51
N PRO A 95 -21.13 -15.39 -0.86
CA PRO A 95 -20.17 -16.33 -1.47
C PRO A 95 -19.64 -15.87 -2.84
N GLN A 96 -20.51 -15.26 -3.66
CA GLN A 96 -20.11 -14.72 -4.96
C GLN A 96 -19.22 -13.49 -4.79
N ALA A 97 -19.58 -12.60 -3.86
CA ALA A 97 -18.78 -11.43 -3.52
C ALA A 97 -17.39 -11.83 -3.01
N LEU A 98 -17.29 -12.85 -2.16
CA LEU A 98 -16.00 -13.38 -1.70
C LEU A 98 -15.14 -13.89 -2.86
N ARG A 99 -15.76 -14.64 -3.80
CA ARG A 99 -15.05 -15.09 -5.00
C ARG A 99 -14.58 -13.91 -5.85
N THR A 100 -15.46 -12.93 -6.11
CA THR A 100 -15.11 -11.73 -6.88
C THR A 100 -13.93 -11.00 -6.25
N VAL A 101 -13.98 -10.75 -4.95
CA VAL A 101 -12.91 -10.03 -4.23
C VAL A 101 -11.58 -10.82 -4.23
N LEU A 102 -11.61 -12.14 -4.15
CA LEU A 102 -10.38 -12.95 -4.20
C LEU A 102 -9.72 -12.97 -5.58
N PHE A 103 -10.50 -12.79 -6.66
CA PHE A 103 -10.00 -12.80 -8.03
C PHE A 103 -9.93 -11.40 -8.68
N GLN A 104 -10.58 -10.40 -8.07
CA GLN A 104 -10.58 -8.99 -8.47
C GLN A 104 -10.44 -8.14 -7.21
N LEU A 105 -9.22 -8.10 -6.67
CA LEU A 105 -8.96 -7.47 -5.37
C LEU A 105 -9.18 -5.95 -5.35
N ASP A 106 -9.30 -5.30 -6.50
CA ASP A 106 -9.56 -3.86 -6.66
C ASP A 106 -10.95 -3.41 -6.15
N TYR A 107 -11.72 -4.32 -5.56
CA TYR A 107 -13.06 -4.05 -5.04
C TYR A 107 -13.05 -3.77 -3.53
N GLY A 108 -13.81 -2.76 -3.12
CA GLY A 108 -14.04 -2.43 -1.71
C GLY A 108 -12.78 -1.99 -0.95
N LEU A 109 -12.56 -2.58 0.21
CA LEU A 109 -11.41 -2.27 1.08
C LEU A 109 -10.17 -3.12 0.73
N TRP A 110 -9.91 -3.37 -0.54
CA TRP A 110 -8.85 -4.23 -1.07
C TRP A 110 -7.46 -3.93 -0.48
N PHE A 111 -7.18 -2.66 -0.20
CA PHE A 111 -5.88 -2.24 0.34
C PHE A 111 -5.58 -2.85 1.72
N LEU A 112 -6.60 -3.19 2.52
CA LEU A 112 -6.42 -3.86 3.81
C LEU A 112 -5.90 -5.29 3.62
N MET A 113 -6.40 -6.00 2.60
CA MET A 113 -5.90 -7.34 2.25
C MET A 113 -4.45 -7.26 1.76
N ALA A 114 -4.13 -6.31 0.86
CA ALA A 114 -2.77 -6.09 0.38
C ALA A 114 -1.81 -5.74 1.52
N LEU A 115 -2.21 -4.85 2.45
CA LEU A 115 -1.43 -4.52 3.66
C LEU A 115 -1.22 -5.74 4.56
N PHE A 116 -2.22 -6.59 4.69
CA PHE A 116 -2.09 -7.83 5.45
C PHE A 116 -1.05 -8.76 4.82
N LEU A 117 -1.11 -8.98 3.50
CA LEU A 117 -0.15 -9.82 2.78
C LEU A 117 1.29 -9.29 2.91
N PHE A 118 1.51 -7.99 2.72
CA PHE A 118 2.84 -7.39 2.91
C PHE A 118 3.32 -7.49 4.37
N THR A 119 2.41 -7.36 5.32
CA THR A 119 2.75 -7.54 6.75
C THR A 119 3.13 -8.98 7.05
N VAL A 120 2.43 -9.97 6.49
CA VAL A 120 2.76 -11.39 6.63
C VAL A 120 4.15 -11.66 6.04
N LEU A 121 4.42 -11.20 4.82
CA LEU A 121 5.73 -11.33 4.18
C LEU A 121 6.85 -10.75 5.05
N CYS A 122 6.67 -9.50 5.50
CA CYS A 122 7.62 -8.79 6.33
C CYS A 122 7.89 -9.51 7.66
N TYR A 123 6.84 -9.95 8.37
CA TYR A 123 6.98 -10.59 9.67
C TYR A 123 7.56 -12.00 9.55
N THR A 124 7.26 -12.73 8.46
CA THR A 124 7.88 -14.03 8.17
C THR A 124 9.38 -13.86 7.90
N ALA A 125 9.76 -12.84 7.13
CA ALA A 125 11.17 -12.52 6.90
C ALA A 125 11.92 -12.18 8.21
N GLN A 126 11.31 -11.36 9.09
CA GLN A 126 11.88 -11.06 10.41
C GLN A 126 12.01 -12.29 11.31
N LEU A 127 11.00 -13.19 11.29
CA LEU A 127 11.04 -14.42 12.08
C LEU A 127 12.20 -15.33 11.62
N LEU A 128 12.36 -15.49 10.31
CA LEU A 128 13.41 -16.34 9.76
C LEU A 128 14.80 -15.76 10.04
N GLU A 129 14.96 -14.43 9.94
CA GLU A 129 16.19 -13.72 10.39
C GLU A 129 16.49 -14.03 11.87
N ALA A 130 15.47 -13.95 12.73
CA ALA A 130 15.65 -14.17 14.16
C ALA A 130 15.98 -15.63 14.52
N VAL A 131 15.38 -16.59 13.81
CA VAL A 131 15.62 -18.03 14.05
C VAL A 131 16.97 -18.49 13.53
N THR A 132 17.39 -17.93 12.40
CA THR A 132 18.67 -18.32 11.75
C THR A 132 19.85 -17.45 12.23
N GLU A 133 19.58 -16.34 12.91
CA GLU A 133 20.54 -15.32 13.30
C GLU A 133 21.33 -14.72 12.11
N LYS A 134 20.77 -14.87 10.89
CA LYS A 134 21.40 -14.42 9.64
C LYS A 134 20.50 -13.42 8.90
N GLU A 135 21.01 -12.25 8.60
CA GLU A 135 20.33 -11.24 7.82
C GLU A 135 19.99 -11.73 6.40
N ILE A 136 20.81 -12.60 5.84
CA ILE A 136 20.55 -13.20 4.51
C ILE A 136 19.23 -13.98 4.46
N ALA A 137 18.77 -14.53 5.58
CA ALA A 137 17.48 -15.23 5.64
C ALA A 137 16.30 -14.26 5.49
N PHE A 138 16.43 -13.04 6.03
CA PHE A 138 15.43 -11.99 5.78
C PHE A 138 15.34 -11.69 4.29
N TRP A 139 16.47 -11.42 3.65
CA TRP A 139 16.50 -11.10 2.21
C TRP A 139 16.02 -12.25 1.34
N ALA A 140 16.34 -13.49 1.69
CA ALA A 140 15.88 -14.67 0.96
C ALA A 140 14.34 -14.77 0.96
N VAL A 141 13.69 -14.61 2.12
CA VAL A 141 12.21 -14.62 2.21
C VAL A 141 11.61 -13.43 1.49
N TRP A 142 12.18 -12.23 1.67
CA TRP A 142 11.69 -11.02 1.03
C TRP A 142 11.73 -11.12 -0.49
N LEU A 143 12.88 -11.48 -1.05
CA LEU A 143 13.07 -11.65 -2.49
C LEU A 143 12.21 -12.77 -3.05
N THR A 144 12.09 -13.90 -2.34
CA THR A 144 11.18 -14.99 -2.75
C THR A 144 9.74 -14.50 -2.83
N GLY A 145 9.26 -13.74 -1.83
CA GLY A 145 7.93 -13.14 -1.87
C GLY A 145 7.74 -12.19 -3.05
N CYS A 146 8.72 -11.32 -3.31
CA CYS A 146 8.69 -10.43 -4.47
C CYS A 146 8.68 -11.23 -5.79
N CYS A 147 9.50 -12.28 -5.91
CA CYS A 147 9.52 -13.16 -7.09
C CYS A 147 8.19 -13.89 -7.28
N VAL A 148 7.58 -14.40 -6.22
CA VAL A 148 6.27 -15.05 -6.29
C VAL A 148 5.21 -14.10 -6.83
N ILE A 149 5.14 -12.86 -6.32
CA ILE A 149 4.20 -11.84 -6.81
C ILE A 149 4.47 -11.54 -8.29
N LEU A 150 5.74 -11.33 -8.68
CA LEU A 150 6.14 -11.02 -10.06
C LEU A 150 5.80 -12.17 -11.01
N VAL A 151 6.17 -13.40 -10.66
CA VAL A 151 5.89 -14.59 -11.49
C VAL A 151 4.39 -14.81 -11.61
N SER A 152 3.63 -14.64 -10.53
CA SER A 152 2.16 -14.75 -10.57
C SER A 152 1.55 -13.68 -11.49
N TYR A 153 2.07 -12.46 -11.47
CA TYR A 153 1.66 -11.39 -12.38
C TYR A 153 1.96 -11.74 -13.84
N LEU A 154 3.19 -12.19 -14.14
CA LEU A 154 3.61 -12.55 -15.50
C LEU A 154 2.88 -13.80 -16.04
N ALA A 155 2.51 -14.72 -15.15
CA ALA A 155 1.72 -15.91 -15.49
C ALA A 155 0.21 -15.61 -15.65
N GLY A 156 -0.23 -14.37 -15.50
CA GLY A 156 -1.64 -13.99 -15.63
C GLY A 156 -2.54 -14.52 -14.50
N VAL A 157 -1.96 -14.86 -13.35
CA VAL A 157 -2.74 -15.29 -12.17
C VAL A 157 -3.61 -14.13 -11.70
N THR A 158 -4.91 -14.39 -11.53
CA THR A 158 -5.87 -13.39 -11.06
C THR A 158 -6.12 -13.47 -9.56
N PHE A 159 -5.84 -14.61 -8.93
CA PHE A 159 -6.03 -14.81 -7.49
C PHE A 159 -5.21 -13.80 -6.67
N LEU A 160 -5.87 -13.09 -5.77
CA LEU A 160 -5.31 -11.98 -4.97
C LEU A 160 -4.71 -10.83 -5.78
N SER A 161 -5.05 -10.73 -7.07
CA SER A 161 -4.65 -9.65 -7.99
C SER A 161 -3.17 -9.25 -7.88
N PRO A 162 -2.22 -10.11 -8.29
CA PRO A 162 -0.79 -9.80 -8.23
C PRO A 162 -0.42 -8.50 -8.97
N SER A 163 -1.21 -8.10 -9.97
CA SER A 163 -1.09 -6.83 -10.69
C SER A 163 -1.18 -5.61 -9.76
N ILE A 164 -2.06 -5.66 -8.77
CA ILE A 164 -2.20 -4.60 -7.76
C ILE A 164 -1.06 -4.69 -6.74
N LEU A 165 -0.75 -5.91 -6.28
CA LEU A 165 0.31 -6.12 -5.28
C LEU A 165 1.66 -5.62 -5.79
N ILE A 166 2.01 -5.86 -7.06
CA ILE A 166 3.30 -5.44 -7.63
C ILE A 166 3.43 -3.92 -7.73
N ILE A 167 2.33 -3.19 -7.95
CA ILE A 167 2.33 -1.73 -8.01
C ILE A 167 2.61 -1.11 -6.63
N TYR A 168 2.04 -1.67 -5.56
CA TYR A 168 2.13 -1.07 -4.22
C TYR A 168 3.24 -1.65 -3.34
N LEU A 169 3.80 -2.81 -3.70
CA LEU A 169 4.92 -3.44 -3.00
C LEU A 169 6.15 -2.51 -2.86
N PRO A 170 6.58 -1.76 -3.89
CA PRO A 170 7.72 -0.84 -3.78
C PRO A 170 7.53 0.23 -2.70
N TYR A 171 6.35 0.84 -2.62
CA TYR A 171 6.04 1.86 -1.61
C TYR A 171 6.16 1.31 -0.18
N TYR A 172 5.59 0.13 0.06
CA TYR A 172 5.70 -0.54 1.35
C TYR A 172 7.15 -0.90 1.67
N THR A 173 7.88 -1.46 0.69
CA THR A 173 9.25 -1.91 0.83
C THR A 173 10.19 -0.76 1.16
N VAL A 174 10.18 0.32 0.38
CA VAL A 174 11.04 1.49 0.62
C VAL A 174 10.79 2.06 2.00
N ALA A 175 9.53 2.28 2.37
CA ALA A 175 9.19 2.83 3.67
C ALA A 175 9.56 1.89 4.83
N TYR A 176 9.42 0.57 4.63
CA TYR A 176 9.87 -0.42 5.61
C TYR A 176 11.37 -0.34 5.86
N PHE A 177 12.20 -0.26 4.80
CA PHE A 177 13.64 -0.17 4.96
C PHE A 177 14.09 1.16 5.56
N VAL A 178 13.46 2.27 5.19
CA VAL A 178 13.68 3.57 5.83
C VAL A 178 13.37 3.49 7.33
N GLY A 179 12.26 2.87 7.71
CA GLY A 179 11.90 2.68 9.11
C GLY A 179 12.84 1.72 9.85
N ARG A 180 13.28 0.63 9.19
CA ARG A 180 14.19 -0.37 9.76
C ARG A 180 15.58 0.20 10.03
N HIS A 181 16.09 1.05 9.14
CA HIS A 181 17.40 1.68 9.22
C HIS A 181 17.31 3.17 9.60
N ARG A 182 16.32 3.52 10.43
CA ARG A 182 16.05 4.90 10.80
C ARG A 182 17.27 5.64 11.35
N GLU A 183 18.05 5.00 12.21
CA GLU A 183 19.26 5.62 12.80
C GLU A 183 20.30 5.95 11.72
N PHE A 184 20.49 5.05 10.75
CA PHE A 184 21.37 5.29 9.61
C PHE A 184 20.83 6.47 8.76
N VAL A 185 19.54 6.48 8.45
CA VAL A 185 18.91 7.56 7.67
C VAL A 185 19.04 8.91 8.40
N GLU A 186 18.81 8.95 9.70
CA GLU A 186 18.96 10.17 10.50
C GLU A 186 20.40 10.68 10.55
N THR A 187 21.38 9.78 10.53
CA THR A 187 22.80 10.14 10.54
C THR A 187 23.28 10.69 9.19
N TYR A 188 22.92 10.04 8.08
CA TYR A 188 23.43 10.38 6.75
C TYR A 188 22.50 11.32 5.95
N ALA A 189 21.25 11.44 6.35
CA ALA A 189 20.28 12.35 5.75
C ALA A 189 19.75 13.34 6.80
N PRO A 190 20.52 14.40 7.13
CA PRO A 190 20.09 15.41 8.09
C PRO A 190 18.74 16.03 7.69
N ALA A 191 18.01 16.59 8.65
CA ALA A 191 16.66 17.11 8.44
C ALA A 191 16.56 18.16 7.30
N SER A 192 17.65 18.89 7.04
CA SER A 192 17.75 19.80 5.90
C SER A 192 17.69 19.07 4.57
N MET A 193 18.49 18.00 4.41
CA MET A 193 18.51 17.18 3.20
C MET A 193 17.17 16.44 2.99
N GLN A 194 16.56 15.91 4.05
CA GLN A 194 15.23 15.29 3.99
C GLN A 194 14.17 16.27 3.48
N ARG A 195 14.20 17.54 3.93
CA ARG A 195 13.31 18.60 3.44
C ARG A 195 13.53 18.94 1.97
N TRP A 196 14.79 18.99 1.52
CA TRP A 196 15.11 19.20 0.10
C TRP A 196 14.62 18.06 -0.78
N ILE A 197 14.83 16.80 -0.34
CA ILE A 197 14.33 15.62 -1.05
C ILE A 197 12.79 15.65 -1.11
N ALA A 198 12.12 15.93 0.01
CA ALA A 198 10.67 16.04 0.03
C ALA A 198 10.14 17.16 -0.89
N GLY A 199 10.80 18.33 -0.89
CA GLY A 199 10.47 19.43 -1.79
C GLY A 199 10.67 19.04 -3.26
N LEU A 200 11.77 18.38 -3.59
CA LEU A 200 12.03 17.89 -4.96
C LEU A 200 10.98 16.86 -5.38
N CYS A 201 10.64 15.88 -4.52
CA CYS A 201 9.60 14.91 -4.80
C CYS A 201 8.23 15.58 -5.03
N ALA A 202 7.89 16.61 -4.24
CA ALA A 202 6.65 17.36 -4.41
C ALA A 202 6.63 18.11 -5.74
N VAL A 203 7.74 18.74 -6.13
CA VAL A 203 7.87 19.43 -7.44
C VAL A 203 7.76 18.44 -8.59
N VAL A 204 8.47 17.31 -8.53
CA VAL A 204 8.40 16.26 -9.56
C VAL A 204 6.97 15.73 -9.66
N PHE A 205 6.30 15.49 -8.53
CA PHE A 205 4.91 15.06 -8.53
C PHE A 205 3.99 16.09 -9.18
N LEU A 206 4.11 17.38 -8.83
CA LEU A 206 3.33 18.46 -9.45
C LEU A 206 3.57 18.54 -10.97
N VAL A 207 4.82 18.44 -11.39
CA VAL A 207 5.15 18.42 -12.84
C VAL A 207 4.52 17.21 -13.52
N MET A 208 4.58 16.02 -12.93
CA MET A 208 3.94 14.83 -13.47
C MET A 208 2.41 14.99 -13.57
N VAL A 209 1.79 15.57 -12.56
CA VAL A 209 0.34 15.85 -12.54
C VAL A 209 -0.03 16.81 -13.69
N VAL A 210 0.70 17.92 -13.84
CA VAL A 210 0.47 18.89 -14.91
C VAL A 210 0.73 18.27 -16.30
N MET A 211 1.78 17.44 -16.44
CA MET A 211 2.07 16.76 -17.70
C MET A 211 1.00 15.72 -18.05
N LEU A 212 0.47 15.01 -17.06
CA LEU A 212 -0.63 14.06 -17.25
C LEU A 212 -1.90 14.78 -17.73
N ASP A 213 -2.22 15.94 -17.15
CA ASP A 213 -3.34 16.78 -17.57
C ASP A 213 -3.15 17.28 -19.02
N LEU A 214 -1.97 17.74 -19.34
CA LEU A 214 -1.64 18.18 -20.72
C LEU A 214 -1.76 17.02 -21.73
N VAL A 215 -1.32 15.81 -21.36
CA VAL A 215 -1.42 14.61 -22.22
C VAL A 215 -2.87 14.16 -22.36
N THR A 216 -3.67 14.20 -21.29
CA THR A 216 -5.10 13.86 -21.38
C THR A 216 -5.89 14.88 -22.20
N VAL A 217 -5.65 16.17 -22.01
CA VAL A 217 -6.30 17.24 -22.78
C VAL A 217 -5.87 17.22 -24.25
N THR A 218 -4.60 16.95 -24.55
CA THR A 218 -4.10 16.88 -25.93
C THR A 218 -4.31 15.50 -26.58
N GLY A 219 -4.26 14.41 -25.81
CA GLY A 219 -4.40 13.04 -26.31
C GLY A 219 -5.85 12.62 -26.54
N ILE A 220 -6.82 13.10 -25.77
CA ILE A 220 -8.25 12.85 -26.01
C ILE A 220 -8.70 13.51 -27.33
N GLY A 221 -8.06 14.60 -27.73
CA GLY A 221 -8.28 15.20 -29.05
C GLY A 221 -7.86 14.32 -30.24
N MET A 222 -6.95 13.36 -30.04
CA MET A 222 -6.48 12.45 -31.11
C MET A 222 -7.14 11.06 -31.08
N LEU A 223 -7.68 10.59 -29.96
CA LEU A 223 -8.31 9.26 -29.82
C LEU A 223 -9.84 9.31 -29.87
N GLY A 224 -10.44 10.48 -29.90
CA GLY A 224 -11.91 10.68 -29.97
C GLY A 224 -12.54 10.48 -31.35
N VAL A 225 -11.83 9.90 -32.34
CA VAL A 225 -12.34 9.73 -33.73
C VAL A 225 -12.54 8.28 -34.13
N GLN A 226 -12.45 7.32 -33.23
CA GLN A 226 -12.74 5.92 -33.59
C GLN A 226 -13.54 5.18 -32.53
N THR A 227 -14.80 5.52 -32.33
CA THR A 227 -15.90 4.55 -32.07
C THR A 227 -17.21 5.28 -32.28
N ALA A 228 -17.66 5.37 -33.55
CA ALA A 228 -19.08 5.46 -33.90
C ALA A 228 -19.58 4.06 -34.17
#